data_e5822347c3218561eac5a8c637cb17f1
#
_entry.id   e5822347c3218561eac5a8c637cb17f1
#
_cell.length_a   1.000
_cell.length_b   1.000
_cell.length_c   1.000
_cell.angle_alpha   90.00
_cell.angle_beta   90.00
_cell.angle_gamma   90.00
#
_symmetry.space_group_name_H-M   'P 1'
#
loop_
_entity.id
_entity.type
_entity.pdbx_description
1 polymer ?
#
loop_
_entity_poly.entity_id
_entity_poly.type
_entity_poly.pdbx_seq_one_letter_code
_entity_poly.pdbx_strand_id
1 'polypeptide(L)'
;MEKNRKQIIICAPKITFPGAGIGFIGASPAVIAEFSKRLKAGLISADKLNQLRHVRFLPTIEAVKEHMKKHAEFLRPRFEAVERKLTEGLGNTGCATWTHPRGGYFVSFDGPEGSAQKVAALCADLGVKLTPAGATWPYGKDPRDTNIRIAPSYPTVEDLEAALDVLVLAVKLVAAELARTERA
;
A
#
# COMPACT_ATOMS: atom_id res chain seq x y z
N MET A 1 27.82 -20.80 -9.79
CA MET A 1 26.51 -20.45 -10.42
C MET A 1 25.40 -20.61 -9.37
N GLU A 2 25.09 -19.58 -8.68
CA GLU A 2 23.98 -19.56 -7.68
C GLU A 2 22.65 -19.38 -8.41
N LYS A 3 21.97 -20.51 -8.65
CA LYS A 3 20.62 -20.51 -9.21
C LYS A 3 19.68 -19.73 -8.29
N ASN A 4 19.12 -18.66 -8.83
CA ASN A 4 18.00 -17.82 -8.41
C ASN A 4 17.10 -18.51 -7.35
N ARG A 5 17.41 -18.31 -6.06
CA ARG A 5 16.66 -18.89 -4.94
C ARG A 5 15.45 -17.99 -4.72
N LYS A 6 14.34 -18.31 -5.35
CA LYS A 6 13.06 -17.63 -5.08
C LYS A 6 12.69 -17.84 -3.60
N GLN A 7 12.61 -16.77 -2.86
CA GLN A 7 12.03 -16.72 -1.53
C GLN A 7 10.62 -16.17 -1.64
N ILE A 8 9.67 -16.82 -1.00
CA ILE A 8 8.28 -16.37 -0.96
C ILE A 8 7.95 -16.08 0.49
N ILE A 9 7.60 -14.84 0.80
CA ILE A 9 7.10 -14.41 2.09
C ILE A 9 5.66 -13.96 1.90
N ILE A 10 4.74 -14.57 2.63
CA ILE A 10 3.32 -14.24 2.60
C ILE A 10 2.90 -13.81 4.00
N CYS A 11 2.27 -12.64 4.11
CA CYS A 11 1.69 -12.15 5.35
C CYS A 11 0.18 -11.94 5.17
N ALA A 12 -0.61 -12.36 6.16
CA ALA A 12 -2.06 -12.30 6.10
C ALA A 12 -2.74 -11.32 7.08
N PRO A 13 -2.07 -10.28 7.64
CA PRO A 13 -2.69 -9.43 8.67
C PRO A 13 -3.84 -8.55 8.15
N LYS A 14 -3.94 -8.37 6.84
CA LYS A 14 -5.02 -7.60 6.20
C LYS A 14 -6.12 -8.46 5.59
N ILE A 15 -5.88 -9.77 5.47
CA ILE A 15 -6.83 -10.73 4.91
C ILE A 15 -7.72 -11.31 6.00
N THR A 16 -7.18 -11.47 7.22
CA THR A 16 -7.85 -12.14 8.33
C THR A 16 -8.10 -11.18 9.50
N PHE A 17 -7.44 -11.42 10.64
CA PHE A 17 -7.72 -10.68 11.88
C PHE A 17 -6.69 -9.54 12.07
N PRO A 18 -7.13 -8.27 12.16
CA PRO A 18 -6.25 -7.17 12.52
C PRO A 18 -5.56 -7.42 13.86
N GLY A 19 -4.25 -7.20 13.92
CA GLY A 19 -3.45 -7.45 15.13
C GLY A 19 -3.11 -8.92 15.41
N ALA A 20 -3.73 -9.86 14.72
CA ALA A 20 -3.49 -11.30 14.88
C ALA A 20 -3.06 -11.93 13.53
N GLY A 21 -2.22 -11.25 12.78
CA GLY A 21 -1.73 -11.72 11.50
C GLY A 21 -0.90 -13.01 11.61
N ILE A 22 -0.88 -13.77 10.51
CA ILE A 22 -0.02 -14.95 10.35
C ILE A 22 0.89 -14.74 9.16
N GLY A 23 2.12 -15.19 9.25
CA GLY A 23 3.10 -15.12 8.17
C GLY A 23 3.59 -16.52 7.77
N PHE A 24 3.91 -16.67 6.51
CA PHE A 24 4.46 -17.88 5.92
C PHE A 24 5.74 -17.55 5.16
N ILE A 25 6.74 -18.42 5.28
CA ILE A 25 7.96 -18.33 4.48
C ILE A 25 8.17 -19.64 3.74
N GLY A 26 8.35 -19.56 2.43
CA GLY A 26 8.74 -20.64 1.57
C GLY A 26 10.09 -20.34 0.93
N ALA A 27 11.10 -21.22 1.13
CA ALA A 27 12.43 -21.03 0.58
C ALA A 27 13.17 -22.38 0.49
N SER A 28 14.42 -22.37 -0.01
CA SER A 28 15.26 -23.56 0.00
C SER A 28 15.56 -24.04 1.43
N PRO A 29 15.83 -25.36 1.65
CA PRO A 29 16.13 -25.89 2.98
C PRO A 29 17.23 -25.12 3.73
N ALA A 30 18.27 -24.68 3.04
CA ALA A 30 19.38 -23.93 3.62
C ALA A 30 18.91 -22.55 4.15
N VAL A 31 18.06 -21.84 3.39
CA VAL A 31 17.48 -20.56 3.80
C VAL A 31 16.52 -20.74 4.97
N ILE A 32 15.66 -21.78 4.96
CA ILE A 32 14.76 -22.09 6.06
C ILE A 32 15.54 -22.44 7.32
N ALA A 33 16.64 -23.20 7.23
CA ALA A 33 17.48 -23.53 8.37
C ALA A 33 18.08 -22.26 9.02
N GLU A 34 18.66 -21.37 8.21
CA GLU A 34 19.24 -20.11 8.70
C GLU A 34 18.16 -19.18 9.29
N PHE A 35 17.00 -19.04 8.60
CA PHE A 35 15.87 -18.28 9.12
C PHE A 35 15.38 -18.83 10.45
N SER A 36 15.20 -20.16 10.56
CA SER A 36 14.75 -20.82 11.79
C SER A 36 15.71 -20.63 12.95
N LYS A 37 17.03 -20.62 12.69
CA LYS A 37 18.04 -20.34 13.69
C LYS A 37 17.89 -18.93 14.27
N ARG A 38 17.68 -17.93 13.40
CA ARG A 38 17.49 -16.53 13.81
C ARG A 38 16.15 -16.35 14.54
N LEU A 39 15.10 -16.97 14.02
CA LEU A 39 13.76 -16.90 14.62
C LEU A 39 13.76 -17.45 16.05
N LYS A 40 14.44 -18.58 16.30
CA LYS A 40 14.57 -19.19 17.62
C LYS A 40 15.29 -18.32 18.64
N ALA A 41 16.13 -17.40 18.22
CA ALA A 41 16.79 -16.46 19.12
C ALA A 41 15.84 -15.40 19.68
N GLY A 42 14.78 -15.06 18.95
CA GLY A 42 13.80 -14.04 19.34
C GLY A 42 12.42 -14.58 19.71
N LEU A 43 12.11 -15.83 19.33
CA LEU A 43 10.79 -16.43 19.52
C LEU A 43 10.91 -17.92 19.87
N ILE A 44 10.51 -18.30 21.07
CA ILE A 44 10.55 -19.70 21.54
C ILE A 44 9.55 -20.54 20.76
N SER A 45 8.32 -20.04 20.58
CA SER A 45 7.27 -20.69 19.77
C SER A 45 6.32 -19.65 19.18
N ALA A 46 5.78 -19.95 17.99
CA ALA A 46 4.70 -19.16 17.42
C ALA A 46 3.39 -19.36 18.19
N ASP A 47 2.51 -18.35 18.16
CA ASP A 47 1.19 -18.40 18.77
C ASP A 47 0.31 -19.47 18.10
N LYS A 48 0.21 -20.63 18.75
CA LYS A 48 -0.55 -21.78 18.26
C LYS A 48 -2.07 -21.57 18.31
N LEU A 49 -2.55 -20.75 19.24
CA LEU A 49 -3.98 -20.42 19.32
C LEU A 49 -4.39 -19.57 18.12
N ASN A 50 -3.53 -18.61 17.76
CA ASN A 50 -3.75 -17.82 16.57
C ASN A 50 -3.68 -18.65 15.27
N GLN A 51 -2.73 -19.58 15.18
CA GLN A 51 -2.67 -20.54 14.07
C GLN A 51 -3.95 -21.38 13.97
N LEU A 52 -4.42 -21.93 15.09
CA LEU A 52 -5.67 -22.72 15.15
C LEU A 52 -6.89 -21.87 14.75
N ARG A 53 -6.95 -20.61 15.17
CA ARG A 53 -8.00 -19.67 14.76
C ARG A 53 -8.04 -19.53 13.23
N HIS A 54 -6.90 -19.33 12.58
CA HIS A 54 -6.82 -19.22 11.14
C HIS A 54 -7.21 -20.51 10.42
N VAL A 55 -6.77 -21.67 10.89
CA VAL A 55 -7.14 -22.97 10.32
C VAL A 55 -8.65 -23.23 10.44
N ARG A 56 -9.27 -22.82 11.55
CA ARG A 56 -10.73 -22.96 11.71
C ARG A 56 -11.51 -21.97 10.87
N PHE A 57 -11.00 -20.76 10.70
CA PHE A 57 -11.66 -19.71 9.92
C PHE A 57 -11.54 -19.95 8.41
N LEU A 58 -10.36 -20.38 7.96
CA LEU A 58 -10.03 -20.62 6.55
C LEU A 58 -9.45 -22.04 6.40
N PRO A 59 -10.28 -23.09 6.51
CA PRO A 59 -9.82 -24.48 6.57
C PRO A 59 -9.27 -25.01 5.24
N THR A 60 -9.66 -24.41 4.10
CA THR A 60 -9.25 -24.84 2.77
C THR A 60 -8.86 -23.64 1.89
N ILE A 61 -8.17 -23.92 0.80
CA ILE A 61 -7.82 -22.88 -0.17
C ILE A 61 -9.06 -22.28 -0.84
N GLU A 62 -10.13 -23.05 -0.98
CA GLU A 62 -11.41 -22.58 -1.52
C GLU A 62 -12.05 -21.59 -0.53
N ALA A 63 -12.02 -21.86 0.77
CA ALA A 63 -12.46 -20.92 1.80
C ALA A 63 -11.67 -19.61 1.77
N VAL A 64 -10.35 -19.68 1.56
CA VAL A 64 -9.50 -18.48 1.36
C VAL A 64 -9.96 -17.70 0.14
N LYS A 65 -10.17 -18.35 -1.02
CA LYS A 65 -10.61 -17.69 -2.25
C LYS A 65 -11.98 -17.02 -2.08
N GLU A 66 -12.94 -17.67 -1.44
CA GLU A 66 -14.26 -17.09 -1.18
C GLU A 66 -14.17 -15.89 -0.24
N HIS A 67 -13.33 -15.97 0.79
CA HIS A 67 -13.08 -14.84 1.67
C HIS A 67 -12.45 -13.65 0.92
N MET A 68 -11.49 -13.92 0.04
CA MET A 68 -10.87 -12.89 -0.79
C MET A 68 -11.83 -12.24 -1.79
N LYS A 69 -12.83 -12.97 -2.29
CA LYS A 69 -13.89 -12.37 -3.12
C LYS A 69 -14.69 -11.32 -2.36
N LYS A 70 -15.06 -11.58 -1.10
CA LYS A 70 -15.75 -10.59 -0.25
C LYS A 70 -14.92 -9.33 -0.04
N HIS A 71 -13.60 -9.47 0.17
CA HIS A 71 -12.70 -8.32 0.21
C HIS A 71 -12.67 -7.56 -1.12
N ALA A 72 -12.62 -8.26 -2.24
CA ALA A 72 -12.61 -7.65 -3.56
C ALA A 72 -13.92 -6.87 -3.83
N GLU A 73 -15.07 -7.42 -3.47
CA GLU A 73 -16.38 -6.74 -3.60
C GLU A 73 -16.42 -5.44 -2.78
N PHE A 74 -15.89 -5.47 -1.56
CA PHE A 74 -15.82 -4.29 -0.69
C PHE A 74 -14.82 -3.24 -1.19
N LEU A 75 -13.66 -3.66 -1.70
CA LEU A 75 -12.59 -2.75 -2.11
C LEU A 75 -12.78 -2.18 -3.53
N ARG A 76 -13.36 -2.95 -4.44
CA ARG A 76 -13.49 -2.60 -5.86
C ARG A 76 -14.05 -1.18 -6.08
N PRO A 77 -15.21 -0.76 -5.54
CA PRO A 77 -15.73 0.58 -5.80
C PRO A 77 -14.79 1.69 -5.33
N ARG A 78 -14.02 1.45 -4.29
CA ARG A 78 -13.03 2.41 -3.78
C ARG A 78 -11.83 2.56 -4.71
N PHE A 79 -11.32 1.44 -5.25
CA PHE A 79 -10.22 1.47 -6.22
C PHE A 79 -10.66 2.07 -7.56
N GLU A 80 -11.88 1.79 -7.99
CA GLU A 80 -12.49 2.39 -9.19
C GLU A 80 -12.65 3.91 -9.02
N ALA A 81 -13.04 4.39 -7.84
CA ALA A 81 -13.10 5.82 -7.53
C ALA A 81 -11.71 6.47 -7.59
N VAL A 82 -10.66 5.85 -7.02
CA VAL A 82 -9.29 6.35 -7.12
C VAL A 82 -8.85 6.44 -8.57
N GLU A 83 -9.00 5.35 -9.34
CA GLU A 83 -8.60 5.32 -10.75
C GLU A 83 -9.31 6.39 -11.58
N ARG A 84 -10.61 6.51 -11.43
CA ARG A 84 -11.42 7.50 -12.15
C ARG A 84 -10.98 8.93 -11.79
N LYS A 85 -10.91 9.28 -10.51
CA LYS A 85 -10.55 10.64 -10.06
C LYS A 85 -9.13 11.05 -10.48
N LEU A 86 -8.17 10.14 -10.37
CA LEU A 86 -6.80 10.43 -10.82
C LEU A 86 -6.73 10.56 -12.34
N THR A 87 -7.41 9.70 -13.08
CA THR A 87 -7.44 9.78 -14.57
C THR A 87 -8.10 11.06 -15.05
N GLU A 88 -9.27 11.40 -14.52
CA GLU A 88 -10.00 12.63 -14.86
C GLU A 88 -9.21 13.89 -14.49
N GLY A 89 -8.59 13.87 -13.30
CA GLY A 89 -7.90 15.03 -12.77
C GLY A 89 -6.48 15.23 -13.28
N LEU A 90 -5.70 14.17 -13.46
CA LEU A 90 -4.26 14.23 -13.71
C LEU A 90 -3.81 13.50 -14.99
N GLY A 91 -4.65 12.64 -15.58
CA GLY A 91 -4.27 11.76 -16.70
C GLY A 91 -3.65 12.48 -17.92
N ASN A 92 -4.12 13.69 -18.21
CA ASN A 92 -3.64 14.48 -19.35
C ASN A 92 -2.61 15.57 -18.98
N THR A 93 -2.18 15.63 -17.71
CA THR A 93 -1.29 16.70 -17.24
C THR A 93 0.19 16.36 -17.39
N GLY A 94 0.53 15.08 -17.43
CA GLY A 94 1.91 14.59 -17.44
C GLY A 94 2.69 14.83 -16.13
N CYS A 95 2.04 15.39 -15.09
CA CYS A 95 2.72 15.73 -13.83
C CYS A 95 2.67 14.60 -12.79
N ALA A 96 1.96 13.50 -13.04
CA ALA A 96 1.86 12.40 -12.10
C ALA A 96 1.69 11.05 -12.81
N THR A 97 2.08 9.99 -12.11
CA THR A 97 1.85 8.60 -12.51
C THR A 97 1.37 7.79 -11.30
N TRP A 98 0.65 6.70 -11.53
CA TRP A 98 0.21 5.82 -10.46
C TRP A 98 0.10 4.39 -10.94
N THR A 99 0.14 3.46 -9.99
CA THR A 99 -0.04 2.03 -10.27
C THR A 99 -1.51 1.70 -10.46
N HIS A 100 -1.80 0.71 -11.33
CA HIS A 100 -3.14 0.14 -11.56
C HIS A 100 -3.22 -1.27 -10.94
N PRO A 101 -3.36 -1.38 -9.61
CA PRO A 101 -3.25 -2.67 -8.94
C PRO A 101 -4.46 -3.57 -9.24
N ARG A 102 -4.19 -4.84 -9.52
CA ARG A 102 -5.22 -5.88 -9.66
C ARG A 102 -5.61 -6.53 -8.33
N GLY A 103 -5.02 -6.08 -7.25
CA GLY A 103 -5.26 -6.57 -5.89
C GLY A 103 -4.39 -5.82 -4.89
N GLY A 104 -4.57 -6.12 -3.61
CA GLY A 104 -3.90 -5.42 -2.52
C GLY A 104 -4.75 -4.29 -1.94
N TYR A 105 -4.09 -3.38 -1.20
CA TYR A 105 -4.77 -2.35 -0.40
C TYR A 105 -4.28 -0.93 -0.69
N PHE A 106 -3.38 -0.76 -1.63
CA PHE A 106 -2.71 0.51 -1.87
C PHE A 106 -2.56 0.81 -3.35
N VAL A 107 -2.62 2.09 -3.68
CA VAL A 107 -2.16 2.63 -4.96
C VAL A 107 -0.88 3.41 -4.67
N SER A 108 0.19 3.14 -5.41
CA SER A 108 1.41 3.94 -5.40
C SER A 108 1.23 5.08 -6.38
N PHE A 109 1.35 6.29 -5.89
CA PHE A 109 1.22 7.53 -6.65
C PHE A 109 2.56 8.26 -6.62
N ASP A 110 3.02 8.70 -7.77
CA ASP A 110 4.24 9.49 -7.91
C ASP A 110 3.92 10.83 -8.59
N GLY A 111 4.12 11.92 -7.84
CA GLY A 111 4.04 13.29 -8.33
C GLY A 111 5.36 13.81 -8.87
N PRO A 112 5.47 15.11 -9.17
CA PRO A 112 6.73 15.75 -9.57
C PRO A 112 7.80 15.58 -8.49
N GLU A 113 9.06 15.64 -8.87
CA GLU A 113 10.18 15.59 -7.93
C GLU A 113 10.11 16.76 -6.93
N GLY A 114 10.33 16.47 -5.65
CA GLY A 114 10.21 17.46 -4.56
C GLY A 114 8.76 17.84 -4.19
N SER A 115 7.75 17.07 -4.61
CA SER A 115 6.34 17.41 -4.41
C SER A 115 5.65 16.68 -3.27
N ALA A 116 6.07 15.44 -2.93
CA ALA A 116 5.26 14.56 -2.08
C ALA A 116 5.01 15.14 -0.68
N GLN A 117 6.03 15.73 -0.05
CA GLN A 117 5.88 16.35 1.28
C GLN A 117 4.99 17.60 1.22
N LYS A 118 5.14 18.44 0.18
CA LYS A 118 4.32 19.65 -0.01
C LYS A 118 2.86 19.29 -0.26
N VAL A 119 2.61 18.31 -1.14
CA VAL A 119 1.24 17.80 -1.41
C VAL A 119 0.62 17.21 -0.13
N ALA A 120 1.36 16.41 0.62
CA ALA A 120 0.86 15.82 1.85
C ALA A 120 0.54 16.89 2.93
N ALA A 121 1.37 17.93 3.06
CA ALA A 121 1.13 19.05 3.97
C ALA A 121 -0.12 19.84 3.56
N LEU A 122 -0.24 20.22 2.29
CA LEU A 122 -1.40 20.95 1.77
C LEU A 122 -2.70 20.16 1.94
N CYS A 123 -2.68 18.85 1.66
CA CYS A 123 -3.83 17.98 1.92
C CYS A 123 -4.20 17.97 3.41
N ALA A 124 -3.22 17.91 4.31
CA ALA A 124 -3.46 17.91 5.75
C ALA A 124 -4.09 19.23 6.23
N ASP A 125 -3.62 20.38 5.73
CA ASP A 125 -4.18 21.70 6.01
C ASP A 125 -5.65 21.83 5.57
N LEU A 126 -6.01 21.11 4.50
CA LEU A 126 -7.36 21.01 3.97
C LEU A 126 -8.20 19.87 4.60
N GLY A 127 -7.69 19.23 5.66
CA GLY A 127 -8.39 18.17 6.39
C GLY A 127 -8.27 16.77 5.80
N VAL A 128 -7.47 16.57 4.75
CA VAL A 128 -7.23 15.25 4.14
C VAL A 128 -5.93 14.64 4.64
N LYS A 129 -6.04 13.60 5.48
CA LYS A 129 -4.90 12.91 6.05
C LYS A 129 -4.42 11.78 5.14
N LEU A 130 -3.28 11.98 4.50
CA LEU A 130 -2.60 10.97 3.69
C LEU A 130 -1.61 10.12 4.53
N THR A 131 -1.14 9.01 3.96
CA THR A 131 0.05 8.33 4.49
C THR A 131 1.23 9.30 4.40
N PRO A 132 2.10 9.42 5.43
CA PRO A 132 3.24 10.31 5.37
C PRO A 132 4.11 10.07 4.13
N ALA A 133 4.55 11.16 3.49
CA ALA A 133 5.50 11.08 2.38
C ALA A 133 6.77 10.33 2.83
N GLY A 134 7.32 9.51 1.96
CA GLY A 134 8.47 8.65 2.28
C GLY A 134 8.13 7.34 3.01
N ALA A 135 6.90 7.11 3.45
CA ALA A 135 6.52 5.89 4.20
C ALA A 135 6.71 4.58 3.43
N THR A 136 6.90 4.63 2.13
CA THR A 136 7.19 3.48 1.25
C THR A 136 8.69 3.19 1.13
N TRP A 137 9.53 4.04 1.67
CA TRP A 137 10.99 3.96 1.58
C TRP A 137 11.63 3.59 2.91
N PRO A 138 12.80 2.91 2.91
CA PRO A 138 13.56 2.66 4.11
C PRO A 138 13.85 3.97 4.87
N TYR A 139 13.72 3.92 6.19
CA TYR A 139 13.91 5.08 7.08
C TYR A 139 13.01 6.29 6.80
N GLY A 140 11.92 6.09 6.04
CA GLY A 140 10.98 7.16 5.71
C GLY A 140 11.53 8.25 4.77
N LYS A 141 12.58 7.96 4.01
CA LYS A 141 13.25 8.92 3.13
C LYS A 141 13.12 8.51 1.68
N ASP A 142 12.25 9.18 0.94
CA ASP A 142 12.19 9.13 -0.52
C ASP A 142 13.25 10.08 -1.08
N PRO A 143 14.28 9.59 -1.82
CA PRO A 143 15.34 10.44 -2.35
C PRO A 143 14.86 11.51 -3.34
N ARG A 144 13.74 11.27 -4.04
CA ARG A 144 13.16 12.19 -5.01
C ARG A 144 11.96 12.95 -4.48
N ASP A 145 11.45 12.59 -3.30
CA ASP A 145 10.24 13.19 -2.72
C ASP A 145 9.06 13.22 -3.70
N THR A 146 8.79 12.07 -4.35
CA THR A 146 7.73 11.91 -5.36
C THR A 146 6.57 11.07 -4.87
N ASN A 147 6.83 10.10 -3.97
CA ASN A 147 5.92 8.99 -3.73
C ASN A 147 4.94 9.23 -2.58
N ILE A 148 3.68 9.01 -2.87
CA ILE A 148 2.57 9.00 -1.90
C ILE A 148 1.83 7.66 -2.01
N ARG A 149 1.61 7.00 -0.89
CA ARG A 149 0.80 5.78 -0.82
C ARG A 149 -0.64 6.13 -0.53
N ILE A 150 -1.53 5.90 -1.48
CA ILE A 150 -2.98 6.05 -1.30
C ILE A 150 -3.56 4.75 -0.72
N ALA A 151 -4.31 4.86 0.38
CA ALA A 151 -4.92 3.73 1.10
C ALA A 151 -6.45 3.91 1.15
N PRO A 152 -7.20 3.49 0.11
CA PRO A 152 -8.62 3.82 -0.04
C PRO A 152 -9.57 2.95 0.78
N SER A 153 -9.06 2.01 1.59
CA SER A 153 -9.88 0.96 2.20
C SER A 153 -10.75 1.40 3.39
N TYR A 154 -10.47 2.55 4.01
CA TYR A 154 -11.16 2.99 5.23
C TYR A 154 -12.37 3.91 5.00
N PRO A 155 -12.28 4.98 4.17
CA PRO A 155 -13.37 5.95 4.02
C PRO A 155 -14.57 5.37 3.24
N THR A 156 -15.70 6.05 3.31
CA THR A 156 -16.80 5.84 2.36
C THR A 156 -16.33 6.19 0.94
N VAL A 157 -17.09 5.81 -0.08
CA VAL A 157 -16.73 6.18 -1.46
C VAL A 157 -16.86 7.69 -1.65
N GLU A 158 -17.88 8.30 -1.07
CA GLU A 158 -18.14 9.73 -1.13
C GLU A 158 -17.01 10.55 -0.47
N ASP A 159 -16.60 10.18 0.75
CA ASP A 159 -15.49 10.83 1.45
C ASP A 159 -14.17 10.64 0.70
N LEU A 160 -13.97 9.45 0.11
CA LEU A 160 -12.79 9.16 -0.69
C LEU A 160 -12.74 10.03 -1.94
N GLU A 161 -13.84 10.20 -2.64
CA GLU A 161 -13.92 11.05 -3.83
C GLU A 161 -13.62 12.51 -3.50
N ALA A 162 -14.20 13.03 -2.40
CA ALA A 162 -13.91 14.38 -1.92
C ALA A 162 -12.42 14.55 -1.56
N ALA A 163 -11.83 13.57 -0.87
CA ALA A 163 -10.41 13.60 -0.53
C ALA A 163 -9.50 13.53 -1.77
N LEU A 164 -9.91 12.79 -2.79
CA LEU A 164 -9.17 12.70 -4.06
C LEU A 164 -9.27 13.99 -4.87
N ASP A 165 -10.38 14.71 -4.84
CA ASP A 165 -10.51 16.03 -5.45
C ASP A 165 -9.52 17.02 -4.82
N VAL A 166 -9.39 17.01 -3.48
CA VAL A 166 -8.38 17.81 -2.77
C VAL A 166 -6.98 17.40 -3.18
N LEU A 167 -6.67 16.08 -3.24
CA LEU A 167 -5.37 15.58 -3.67
C LEU A 167 -5.01 16.05 -5.09
N VAL A 168 -5.94 15.92 -6.03
CA VAL A 168 -5.76 16.35 -7.43
C VAL A 168 -5.43 17.84 -7.51
N LEU A 169 -6.17 18.68 -6.77
CA LEU A 169 -5.92 20.12 -6.72
C LEU A 169 -4.56 20.45 -6.08
N ALA A 170 -4.20 19.79 -4.98
CA ALA A 170 -2.92 19.95 -4.32
C ALA A 170 -1.75 19.58 -5.24
N VAL A 171 -1.86 18.47 -5.97
CA VAL A 171 -0.83 18.05 -6.94
C VAL A 171 -0.68 19.08 -8.06
N LYS A 172 -1.76 19.57 -8.65
CA LYS A 172 -1.73 20.60 -9.69
C LYS A 172 -1.09 21.88 -9.21
N LEU A 173 -1.45 22.33 -8.01
CA LEU A 173 -0.88 23.56 -7.43
C LEU A 173 0.62 23.42 -7.21
N VAL A 174 1.05 22.37 -6.53
CA VAL A 174 2.49 22.13 -6.27
C VAL A 174 3.27 21.94 -7.56
N ALA A 175 2.72 21.22 -8.55
CA ALA A 175 3.36 21.06 -9.85
C ALA A 175 3.55 22.41 -10.57
N ALA A 176 2.55 23.28 -10.53
CA ALA A 176 2.64 24.63 -11.12
C ALA A 176 3.65 25.51 -10.40
N GLU A 177 3.74 25.44 -9.08
CA GLU A 177 4.74 26.17 -8.28
C GLU A 177 6.17 25.72 -8.61
N LEU A 178 6.42 24.41 -8.68
CA LEU A 178 7.73 23.84 -9.03
C LEU A 178 8.14 24.26 -10.43
N ALA A 179 7.27 24.14 -11.43
CA ALA A 179 7.55 24.54 -12.80
C ALA A 179 7.83 26.05 -12.95
N ARG A 180 7.24 26.89 -12.10
CA ARG A 180 7.54 28.32 -12.06
C ARG A 180 8.92 28.60 -11.48
N THR A 181 9.32 27.84 -10.45
CA THR A 181 10.63 28.00 -9.79
C THR A 181 11.78 27.55 -10.69
N GLU A 182 11.57 26.53 -11.54
CA GLU A 182 12.58 26.06 -12.50
C GLU A 182 12.81 27.02 -13.66
N ARG A 183 11.87 27.96 -13.93
CA ARG A 183 11.96 28.93 -15.01
C ARG A 183 12.52 30.30 -14.56
N ALA A 184 12.66 30.50 -13.26
CA ALA A 184 13.17 31.75 -12.67
C ALA A 184 14.67 31.66 -12.39
#